data_1c5c3184718d347bea8fc787b9532911
#
_entry.id   1c5c3184718d347bea8fc787b9532911
#
_cell.length_a   1.000
_cell.length_b   1.000
_cell.length_c   1.000
_cell.angle_alpha   90.00
_cell.angle_beta   90.00
_cell.angle_gamma   90.00
#
_symmetry.space_group_name_H-M   'P 1'
#
loop_
_entity.id
_entity.type
_entity.pdbx_description
1 polymer ?
#
loop_
_entity_poly.entity_id
_entity_poly.type
_entity_poly.pdbx_seq_one_letter_code
_entity_poly.pdbx_strand_id
1 'polypeptide(L)'
;MPSGIVVIDKPAGWTSMDVCAKLRGILKERRIGHGGTLDPMATGVLPVFAGNATKAVEFAEKGDKEYIAGLRLGVETNTQDVTGEILETRPVAADRADLEGVLPRFTGPIAQIPPMFSAIKRDGKKLYELARAGKEVQRDPRPVTIHALEILEQTSGAGYLLRVRCSKGTYVRTLCH
;
A
#
# COMPACT_ATOMS: atom_id res chain seq x y z
N MET A 1 24.70 -11.38 18.53
CA MET A 1 23.65 -10.48 17.98
C MET A 1 22.57 -11.36 17.40
N PRO A 2 21.29 -11.10 17.71
CA PRO A 2 20.20 -11.92 17.17
C PRO A 2 20.10 -11.75 15.66
N SER A 3 19.89 -12.86 14.95
CA SER A 3 19.65 -12.87 13.52
C SER A 3 18.46 -13.76 13.22
N GLY A 4 17.48 -13.22 12.49
CA GLY A 4 16.27 -13.97 12.18
C GLY A 4 15.18 -13.08 11.56
N ILE A 5 14.03 -13.67 11.36
CA ILE A 5 12.83 -13.01 10.83
C ILE A 5 11.77 -13.01 11.92
N VAL A 6 11.14 -11.86 12.14
CA VAL A 6 9.99 -11.69 13.03
C VAL A 6 8.83 -11.19 12.19
N VAL A 7 7.69 -11.85 12.29
CA VAL A 7 6.45 -11.41 11.65
C VAL A 7 5.68 -10.57 12.65
N ILE A 8 5.39 -9.32 12.28
CA ILE A 8 4.68 -8.36 13.12
C ILE A 8 3.31 -8.09 12.50
N ASP A 9 2.28 -8.11 13.32
CA ASP A 9 1.00 -7.48 12.99
C ASP A 9 1.18 -5.96 13.21
N LYS A 10 1.41 -5.23 12.10
CA LYS A 10 1.68 -3.79 12.18
C LYS A 10 0.41 -3.06 12.63
N PRO A 11 0.44 -2.30 13.73
CA PRO A 11 -0.72 -1.52 14.15
C PRO A 11 -0.98 -0.32 13.22
N ALA A 12 -2.20 0.16 13.20
CA ALA A 12 -2.56 1.41 12.55
C ALA A 12 -1.80 2.60 13.18
N GLY A 13 -1.53 3.63 12.38
CA GLY A 13 -0.83 4.84 12.82
C GLY A 13 0.69 4.73 12.87
N TRP A 14 1.26 3.53 12.69
CA TRP A 14 2.70 3.31 12.64
C TRP A 14 3.19 3.18 11.21
N THR A 15 4.35 3.74 10.92
CA THR A 15 5.08 3.40 9.71
C THR A 15 5.78 2.05 9.85
N SER A 16 6.11 1.39 8.73
CA SER A 16 6.95 0.18 8.78
C SER A 16 8.32 0.43 9.40
N MET A 17 8.83 1.66 9.28
CA MET A 17 10.10 2.07 9.91
C MET A 17 9.99 2.28 11.42
N ASP A 18 8.84 2.70 11.95
CA ASP A 18 8.62 2.82 13.39
C ASP A 18 8.68 1.45 14.06
N VAL A 19 8.10 0.42 13.40
CA VAL A 19 8.21 -0.97 13.84
C VAL A 19 9.67 -1.41 13.88
N CYS A 20 10.45 -1.12 12.83
CA CYS A 20 11.88 -1.41 12.80
C CYS A 20 12.64 -0.68 13.92
N ALA A 21 12.31 0.59 14.16
CA ALA A 21 12.94 1.39 15.22
C ALA A 21 12.66 0.80 16.62
N LYS A 22 11.41 0.40 16.87
CA LYS A 22 11.02 -0.26 18.13
C LYS A 22 11.78 -1.56 18.35
N LEU A 23 11.86 -2.39 17.30
CA LEU A 23 12.57 -3.67 17.37
C LEU A 23 14.09 -3.50 17.56
N ARG A 24 14.71 -2.43 17.02
CA ARG A 24 16.12 -2.11 17.30
C ARG A 24 16.35 -1.93 18.81
N GLY A 25 15.43 -1.23 19.48
CA GLY A 25 15.49 -1.03 20.93
C GLY A 25 15.33 -2.32 21.71
N ILE A 26 14.36 -3.16 21.33
CA ILE A 26 14.04 -4.41 22.02
C ILE A 26 15.17 -5.46 21.83
N LEU A 27 15.59 -5.67 20.57
CA LEU A 27 16.55 -6.71 20.23
C LEU A 27 18.01 -6.29 20.41
N LYS A 28 18.27 -5.00 20.70
CA LYS A 28 19.61 -4.39 20.78
C LYS A 28 20.44 -4.66 19.51
N GLU A 29 19.75 -4.72 18.34
CA GLU A 29 20.36 -4.98 17.05
C GLU A 29 20.13 -3.76 16.12
N ARG A 30 21.24 -3.23 15.56
CA ARG A 30 21.18 -2.04 14.70
C ARG A 30 20.66 -2.36 13.29
N ARG A 31 21.01 -3.54 12.78
CA ARG A 31 20.62 -3.99 11.45
C ARG A 31 19.23 -4.60 11.52
N ILE A 32 18.22 -3.78 11.27
CA ILE A 32 16.82 -4.19 11.17
C ILE A 32 16.21 -3.53 9.94
N GLY A 33 15.52 -4.33 9.12
CA GLY A 33 14.79 -3.90 7.92
C GLY A 33 13.50 -4.66 7.77
N HIS A 34 12.57 -4.16 6.97
CA HIS A 34 11.28 -4.81 6.69
C HIS A 34 11.18 -5.28 5.24
N GLY A 35 10.41 -6.33 4.98
CA GLY A 35 10.21 -6.94 3.67
C GLY A 35 9.00 -6.41 2.91
N GLY A 36 8.80 -5.10 2.92
CA GLY A 36 7.71 -4.39 2.24
C GLY A 36 7.20 -3.23 3.08
N THR A 37 6.71 -2.20 2.41
CA THR A 37 6.16 -1.02 3.09
C THR A 37 4.64 -1.13 3.18
N LEU A 38 4.10 -1.04 4.38
CA LEU A 38 2.69 -0.77 4.63
C LEU A 38 2.52 0.72 4.93
N ASP A 39 1.48 1.32 4.36
CA ASP A 39 1.11 2.70 4.67
C ASP A 39 0.76 2.84 6.16
N PRO A 40 0.89 4.04 6.77
CA PRO A 40 0.66 4.22 8.21
C PRO A 40 -0.72 3.75 8.68
N MET A 41 -1.76 3.98 7.87
CA MET A 41 -3.13 3.55 8.18
C MET A 41 -3.35 2.04 8.06
N ALA A 42 -2.56 1.36 7.22
CA ALA A 42 -2.71 -0.06 6.99
C ALA A 42 -2.23 -0.88 8.19
N THR A 43 -2.88 -1.99 8.45
CA THR A 43 -2.52 -2.97 9.47
C THR A 43 -2.12 -4.30 8.83
N GLY A 44 -1.60 -5.23 9.62
CA GLY A 44 -1.37 -6.61 9.20
C GLY A 44 0.10 -6.98 9.03
N VAL A 45 0.34 -8.02 8.25
CA VAL A 45 1.59 -8.76 8.19
C VAL A 45 2.76 -7.93 7.68
N LEU A 46 3.73 -7.68 8.56
CA LEU A 46 4.99 -7.02 8.24
C LEU A 46 6.17 -7.93 8.63
N PRO A 47 6.82 -8.60 7.66
CA PRO A 47 8.04 -9.34 7.93
C PRO A 47 9.19 -8.38 8.24
N VAL A 48 9.83 -8.56 9.40
CA VAL A 48 10.98 -7.77 9.84
C VAL A 48 12.19 -8.67 10.00
N PHE A 49 13.30 -8.24 9.46
CA PHE A 49 14.57 -8.97 9.39
C PHE A 49 15.58 -8.33 10.33
N ALA A 50 16.24 -9.13 11.15
CA ALA A 50 17.24 -8.69 12.12
C ALA A 50 18.63 -9.27 11.81
N GLY A 51 19.66 -8.50 12.05
CA GLY A 51 21.07 -8.93 11.91
C GLY A 51 21.40 -9.38 10.49
N ASN A 52 21.99 -10.56 10.34
CA ASN A 52 22.38 -11.11 9.03
C ASN A 52 21.17 -11.44 8.14
N ALA A 53 19.98 -11.67 8.72
CA ALA A 53 18.79 -11.95 7.95
C ALA A 53 18.35 -10.76 7.08
N THR A 54 18.81 -9.53 7.35
CA THR A 54 18.52 -8.37 6.49
C THR A 54 18.98 -8.55 5.05
N LYS A 55 19.94 -9.44 4.78
CA LYS A 55 20.36 -9.80 3.43
C LYS A 55 19.29 -10.54 2.63
N ALA A 56 18.28 -11.09 3.32
CA ALA A 56 17.17 -11.82 2.68
C ALA A 56 15.94 -10.95 2.42
N VAL A 57 15.95 -9.66 2.77
CA VAL A 57 14.82 -8.73 2.58
C VAL A 57 14.36 -8.72 1.12
N GLU A 58 15.28 -8.68 0.17
CA GLU A 58 14.96 -8.65 -1.26
C GLU A 58 14.11 -9.83 -1.74
N PHE A 59 14.24 -11.01 -1.10
CA PHE A 59 13.45 -12.19 -1.45
C PHE A 59 12.00 -12.04 -0.98
N ALA A 60 11.79 -11.48 0.22
CA ALA A 60 10.44 -11.20 0.73
C ALA A 60 9.73 -10.10 -0.06
N GLU A 61 10.47 -9.12 -0.58
CA GLU A 61 9.91 -8.07 -1.40
C GLU A 61 9.43 -8.54 -2.77
N LYS A 62 10.04 -9.62 -3.31
CA LYS A 62 9.71 -10.15 -4.65
C LYS A 62 8.38 -10.90 -4.71
N GLY A 63 7.87 -11.39 -3.59
CA GLY A 63 6.63 -12.18 -3.53
C GLY A 63 5.36 -11.37 -3.79
N ASP A 64 4.32 -12.07 -4.23
CA ASP A 64 2.98 -11.52 -4.33
C ASP A 64 2.46 -11.08 -2.96
N LYS A 65 1.49 -10.19 -2.99
CA LYS A 65 0.84 -9.62 -1.82
C LYS A 65 -0.68 -9.83 -1.89
N GLU A 66 -1.30 -9.99 -0.74
CA GLU A 66 -2.75 -9.99 -0.61
C GLU A 66 -3.18 -8.95 0.41
N TYR A 67 -4.22 -8.20 0.06
CA TYR A 67 -4.77 -7.14 0.88
C TYR A 67 -6.29 -7.27 0.97
N ILE A 68 -6.83 -6.89 2.13
CA ILE A 68 -8.23 -6.54 2.27
C ILE A 68 -8.31 -5.02 2.28
N ALA A 69 -8.92 -4.46 1.25
CA ALA A 69 -8.98 -3.02 1.03
C ALA A 69 -10.41 -2.50 1.16
N GLY A 70 -10.58 -1.45 1.96
CA GLY A 70 -11.82 -0.67 1.98
C GLY A 70 -11.86 0.27 0.78
N LEU A 71 -12.86 0.14 -0.08
CA LEU A 71 -13.17 1.05 -1.17
C LEU A 71 -14.39 1.88 -0.79
N ARG A 72 -14.33 3.19 -0.99
CA ARG A 72 -15.48 4.09 -0.91
C ARG A 72 -15.62 4.85 -2.22
N LEU A 73 -16.72 4.61 -2.93
CA LEU A 73 -17.02 5.32 -4.17
C LEU A 73 -17.49 6.76 -3.88
N GLY A 74 -17.27 7.64 -4.84
CA GLY A 74 -17.75 9.02 -4.83
C GLY A 74 -16.91 10.00 -4.00
N VAL A 75 -15.76 9.60 -3.48
CA VAL A 75 -14.84 10.50 -2.74
C VAL A 75 -13.43 10.36 -3.30
N GLU A 76 -12.85 11.48 -3.69
CA GLU A 76 -11.47 11.56 -4.14
C GLU A 76 -10.63 12.36 -3.14
N THR A 77 -9.42 11.87 -2.82
CA THR A 77 -8.50 12.53 -1.90
C THR A 77 -7.11 12.72 -2.52
N ASN A 78 -6.36 13.71 -2.05
CA ASN A 78 -5.02 14.01 -2.53
C ASN A 78 -3.98 12.90 -2.25
N THR A 79 -4.23 12.04 -1.24
CA THR A 79 -3.39 10.89 -0.90
C THR A 79 -3.86 9.59 -1.56
N GLN A 80 -5.04 9.59 -2.19
CA GLN A 80 -5.74 8.41 -2.72
C GLN A 80 -6.13 7.41 -1.61
N ASP A 81 -6.24 7.87 -0.36
CA ASP A 81 -6.69 7.11 0.80
C ASP A 81 -7.48 7.99 1.79
N VAL A 82 -8.00 7.38 2.84
CA VAL A 82 -8.87 8.05 3.83
C VAL A 82 -8.14 9.10 4.71
N THR A 83 -6.81 9.20 4.62
CA THR A 83 -6.03 10.12 5.46
C THR A 83 -5.81 11.48 4.79
N GLY A 84 -6.12 11.58 3.49
CA GLY A 84 -5.93 12.78 2.71
C GLY A 84 -7.07 13.79 2.83
N GLU A 85 -6.80 14.99 2.32
CA GLU A 85 -7.81 16.02 2.13
C GLU A 85 -8.74 15.62 0.98
N ILE A 86 -10.04 15.81 1.17
CA ILE A 86 -11.03 15.56 0.14
C ILE A 86 -10.89 16.61 -0.96
N LEU A 87 -10.61 16.16 -2.18
CA LEU A 87 -10.53 17.00 -3.36
C LEU A 87 -11.89 17.12 -4.04
N GLU A 88 -12.64 16.01 -4.11
CA GLU A 88 -13.93 15.97 -4.77
C GLU A 88 -14.87 14.97 -4.09
N THR A 89 -16.16 15.29 -4.10
CA THR A 89 -17.24 14.39 -3.71
C THR A 89 -18.29 14.37 -4.81
N ARG A 90 -18.66 13.16 -5.26
CA ARG A 90 -19.67 12.93 -6.31
C ARG A 90 -20.79 12.04 -5.80
N PRO A 91 -22.05 12.28 -6.20
CA PRO A 91 -23.12 11.31 -5.97
C PRO A 91 -22.79 9.96 -6.61
N VAL A 92 -23.10 8.88 -5.92
CA VAL A 92 -22.87 7.51 -6.40
C VAL A 92 -24.22 6.89 -6.72
N ALA A 93 -24.45 6.61 -8.01
CA ALA A 93 -25.60 5.84 -8.49
C ALA A 93 -25.25 4.38 -8.76
N ALA A 94 -23.95 4.07 -8.89
CA ALA A 94 -23.47 2.72 -9.16
C ALA A 94 -23.76 1.77 -7.99
N ASP A 95 -24.24 0.60 -8.30
CA ASP A 95 -24.48 -0.48 -7.34
C ASP A 95 -23.37 -1.53 -7.35
N ARG A 96 -23.59 -2.62 -6.62
CA ARG A 96 -22.62 -3.75 -6.56
C ARG A 96 -22.42 -4.41 -7.93
N ALA A 97 -23.48 -4.55 -8.73
CA ALA A 97 -23.39 -5.21 -10.03
C ALA A 97 -22.56 -4.36 -11.01
N ASP A 98 -22.71 -3.04 -10.96
CA ASP A 98 -21.89 -2.11 -11.74
C ASP A 98 -20.41 -2.24 -11.37
N LEU A 99 -20.11 -2.31 -10.05
CA LEU A 99 -18.75 -2.50 -9.59
C LEU A 99 -18.19 -3.86 -10.03
N GLU A 100 -18.94 -4.95 -9.88
CA GLU A 100 -18.56 -6.29 -10.37
C GLU A 100 -18.27 -6.28 -11.88
N GLY A 101 -19.04 -5.55 -12.65
CA GLY A 101 -18.88 -5.41 -14.10
C GLY A 101 -17.57 -4.73 -14.52
N VAL A 102 -16.98 -3.88 -13.69
CA VAL A 102 -15.72 -3.19 -14.02
C VAL A 102 -14.48 -3.90 -13.50
N LEU A 103 -14.57 -4.78 -12.50
CA LEU A 103 -13.39 -5.46 -11.92
C LEU A 103 -12.51 -6.18 -12.95
N PRO A 104 -13.05 -6.84 -14.01
CA PRO A 104 -12.22 -7.48 -15.02
C PRO A 104 -11.26 -6.52 -15.73
N ARG A 105 -11.60 -5.23 -15.83
CA ARG A 105 -10.75 -4.21 -16.47
C ARG A 105 -9.53 -3.86 -15.63
N PHE A 106 -9.56 -4.13 -14.32
CA PHE A 106 -8.49 -3.91 -13.36
C PHE A 106 -7.75 -5.19 -12.99
N THR A 107 -8.14 -6.34 -13.56
CA THR A 107 -7.52 -7.65 -13.30
C THR A 107 -6.54 -7.99 -14.42
N GLY A 108 -5.45 -8.68 -14.10
CA GLY A 108 -4.37 -9.00 -15.03
C GLY A 108 -3.25 -7.96 -15.03
N PRO A 109 -2.44 -7.92 -16.10
CA PRO A 109 -1.38 -6.91 -16.25
C PRO A 109 -1.98 -5.52 -16.49
N ILE A 110 -1.62 -4.55 -15.66
CA ILE A 110 -2.03 -3.15 -15.80
C ILE A 110 -0.82 -2.21 -15.66
N ALA A 111 -0.96 -1.01 -16.17
CA ALA A 111 0.01 0.07 -15.99
C ALA A 111 -0.52 1.04 -14.93
N GLN A 112 0.19 1.18 -13.83
CA GLN A 112 -0.22 2.02 -12.71
C GLN A 112 0.75 3.21 -12.55
N ILE A 113 0.24 4.44 -12.52
CA ILE A 113 1.02 5.63 -12.18
C ILE A 113 1.14 5.67 -10.64
N PRO A 114 2.35 5.57 -10.07
CA PRO A 114 2.52 5.60 -8.62
C PRO A 114 2.00 6.91 -8.02
N PRO A 115 1.42 6.88 -6.80
CA PRO A 115 0.92 8.10 -6.17
C PRO A 115 2.09 9.01 -5.75
N MET A 116 1.81 10.32 -5.65
CA MET A 116 2.80 11.28 -5.13
C MET A 116 3.22 10.97 -3.70
N PHE A 117 2.30 10.48 -2.87
CA PHE A 117 2.60 10.04 -1.51
C PHE A 117 3.21 8.63 -1.49
N SER A 118 4.38 8.46 -2.14
CA SER A 118 5.11 7.20 -2.18
C SER A 118 6.59 7.37 -1.82
N ALA A 119 7.25 6.24 -1.48
CA ALA A 119 8.68 6.22 -1.15
C ALA A 119 9.60 6.15 -2.39
N ILE A 120 9.03 6.21 -3.59
CA ILE A 120 9.80 6.25 -4.83
C ILE A 120 10.67 7.51 -4.83
N LYS A 121 11.92 7.34 -5.26
CA LYS A 121 12.86 8.46 -5.39
C LYS A 121 12.88 8.99 -6.80
N ARG A 122 12.86 10.33 -6.93
CA ARG A 122 13.18 11.06 -8.15
C ARG A 122 14.20 12.14 -7.81
N ASP A 123 15.29 12.19 -8.53
CA ASP A 123 16.42 13.13 -8.32
C ASP A 123 16.91 13.14 -6.85
N GLY A 124 17.00 11.94 -6.24
CA GLY A 124 17.47 11.74 -4.88
C GLY A 124 16.45 12.02 -3.77
N LYS A 125 15.30 12.65 -4.08
CA LYS A 125 14.21 12.96 -3.13
C LYS A 125 13.07 11.97 -3.26
N LYS A 126 12.43 11.62 -2.15
CA LYS A 126 11.23 10.76 -2.18
C LYS A 126 10.02 11.57 -2.63
N LEU A 127 9.11 10.94 -3.39
CA LEU A 127 7.93 11.62 -3.92
C LEU A 127 7.06 12.22 -2.81
N TYR A 128 6.90 11.53 -1.67
CA TYR A 128 6.11 12.06 -0.56
C TYR A 128 6.73 13.33 0.06
N GLU A 129 8.05 13.53 -0.02
CA GLU A 129 8.72 14.76 0.44
C GLU A 129 8.38 15.93 -0.48
N LEU A 130 8.31 15.66 -1.79
CA LEU A 130 7.88 16.66 -2.79
C LEU A 130 6.40 16.98 -2.63
N ALA A 131 5.55 15.97 -2.44
CA ALA A 131 4.11 16.15 -2.22
C ALA A 131 3.82 17.03 -0.99
N ARG A 132 4.50 16.78 0.13
CA ARG A 132 4.38 17.62 1.35
C ARG A 132 4.86 19.05 1.14
N ALA A 133 5.76 19.28 0.20
CA ALA A 133 6.20 20.61 -0.20
C ALA A 133 5.30 21.26 -1.28
N GLY A 134 4.11 20.67 -1.56
CA GLY A 134 3.18 21.16 -2.57
C GLY A 134 3.68 21.00 -4.01
N LYS A 135 4.69 20.16 -4.24
CA LYS A 135 5.27 19.97 -5.59
C LYS A 135 4.74 18.66 -6.19
N GLU A 136 4.15 18.77 -7.36
CA GLU A 136 3.82 17.62 -8.18
C GLU A 136 4.89 17.42 -9.26
N VAL A 137 5.24 16.14 -9.51
CA VAL A 137 6.19 15.75 -10.55
C VAL A 137 5.58 14.68 -11.43
N GLN A 138 5.95 14.69 -12.69
CA GLN A 138 5.55 13.65 -13.64
C GLN A 138 6.10 12.29 -13.18
N ARG A 139 5.26 11.27 -13.23
CA ARG A 139 5.57 9.89 -12.85
C ARG A 139 5.27 8.98 -14.03
N ASP A 140 6.19 8.09 -14.30
CA ASP A 140 6.02 7.13 -15.39
C ASP A 140 5.15 5.95 -14.90
N PRO A 141 4.22 5.45 -15.74
CA PRO A 141 3.47 4.25 -15.44
C PRO A 141 4.41 3.08 -15.20
N ARG A 142 4.06 2.22 -14.22
CA ARG A 142 4.80 1.00 -13.89
C ARG A 142 3.92 -0.22 -14.11
N PRO A 143 4.44 -1.27 -14.74
CA PRO A 143 3.68 -2.49 -14.90
C PRO A 143 3.51 -3.18 -13.56
N VAL A 144 2.28 -3.56 -13.24
CA VAL A 144 1.91 -4.40 -12.10
C VAL A 144 0.88 -5.42 -12.56
N THR A 145 0.72 -6.50 -11.80
CA THR A 145 -0.28 -7.53 -12.11
C THR A 145 -1.25 -7.68 -10.94
N ILE A 146 -2.52 -7.57 -11.23
CA ILE A 146 -3.59 -7.91 -10.28
C ILE A 146 -4.01 -9.35 -10.58
N HIS A 147 -3.62 -10.27 -9.71
CA HIS A 147 -3.88 -11.70 -9.88
C HIS A 147 -5.33 -12.08 -9.59
N ALA A 148 -5.93 -11.40 -8.60
CA ALA A 148 -7.35 -11.53 -8.25
C ALA A 148 -7.86 -10.22 -7.64
N LEU A 149 -9.11 -9.91 -7.94
CA LEU A 149 -9.84 -8.77 -7.39
C LEU A 149 -11.28 -9.21 -7.16
N GLU A 150 -11.71 -9.22 -5.90
CA GLU A 150 -13.00 -9.78 -5.48
C GLU A 150 -13.70 -8.83 -4.52
N ILE A 151 -15.01 -8.66 -4.65
CA ILE A 151 -15.82 -7.97 -3.64
C ILE A 151 -16.20 -8.97 -2.56
N LEU A 152 -15.68 -8.76 -1.36
CA LEU A 152 -16.02 -9.59 -0.19
C LEU A 152 -17.36 -9.18 0.41
N GLU A 153 -17.54 -7.88 0.60
CA GLU A 153 -18.67 -7.33 1.33
C GLU A 153 -19.02 -5.94 0.81
N GLN A 154 -20.28 -5.58 0.83
CA GLN A 154 -20.74 -4.20 0.73
C GLN A 154 -20.95 -3.66 2.14
N THR A 155 -20.26 -2.58 2.46
CA THR A 155 -20.40 -1.89 3.74
C THR A 155 -21.48 -0.80 3.66
N SER A 156 -21.55 0.10 4.63
CA SER A 156 -22.56 1.17 4.63
C SER A 156 -22.39 2.13 3.45
N GLY A 157 -23.51 2.53 2.84
CA GLY A 157 -23.51 3.45 1.70
C GLY A 157 -22.83 2.87 0.45
N ALA A 158 -21.97 3.66 -0.18
CA ALA A 158 -21.21 3.27 -1.36
C ALA A 158 -19.83 2.66 -1.01
N GLY A 159 -19.75 1.95 0.09
CA GLY A 159 -18.53 1.31 0.58
C GLY A 159 -18.48 -0.18 0.28
N TYR A 160 -17.28 -0.72 0.02
CA TYR A 160 -17.03 -2.13 -0.26
C TYR A 160 -15.73 -2.59 0.39
N LEU A 161 -15.64 -3.87 0.77
CA LEU A 161 -14.40 -4.55 1.08
C LEU A 161 -13.97 -5.39 -0.11
N LEU A 162 -12.76 -5.18 -0.57
CA LEU A 162 -12.16 -5.89 -1.69
C LEU A 162 -11.02 -6.79 -1.21
N ARG A 163 -10.95 -8.01 -1.72
CA ARG A 163 -9.73 -8.81 -1.67
C ARG A 163 -8.92 -8.48 -2.92
N VAL A 164 -7.67 -8.08 -2.74
CA VAL A 164 -6.74 -7.73 -3.82
C VAL A 164 -5.50 -8.61 -3.69
N ARG A 165 -5.30 -9.54 -4.61
CA ARG A 165 -4.06 -10.29 -4.75
C ARG A 165 -3.27 -9.72 -5.92
N CYS A 166 -2.03 -9.29 -5.69
CA CYS A 166 -1.27 -8.54 -6.68
C CYS A 166 0.23 -8.76 -6.59
N SER A 167 0.94 -8.40 -7.66
CA SER A 167 2.39 -8.39 -7.71
C SER A 167 2.98 -7.32 -6.79
N LYS A 168 4.26 -7.44 -6.47
CA LYS A 168 5.02 -6.39 -5.77
C LYS A 168 4.90 -5.05 -6.47
N GLY A 169 4.99 -3.97 -5.70
CA GLY A 169 5.00 -2.59 -6.22
C GLY A 169 3.63 -2.03 -6.56
N THR A 170 2.56 -2.82 -6.39
CA THR A 170 1.19 -2.36 -6.56
C THR A 170 0.79 -1.41 -5.42
N TYR A 171 0.19 -0.29 -5.77
CA TYR A 171 -0.43 0.65 -4.83
C TYR A 171 -1.94 0.39 -4.83
N VAL A 172 -2.43 -0.25 -3.75
CA VAL A 172 -3.85 -0.61 -3.63
C VAL A 172 -4.74 0.65 -3.61
N ARG A 173 -4.29 1.73 -2.98
CA ARG A 173 -5.03 3.01 -3.00
C ARG A 173 -5.13 3.62 -4.41
N THR A 174 -4.11 3.48 -5.26
CA THR A 174 -4.19 3.90 -6.66
C THR A 174 -5.08 2.96 -7.49
N LEU A 175 -5.22 1.70 -7.11
CA LEU A 175 -6.17 0.78 -7.73
C LEU A 175 -7.61 1.18 -7.41
N CYS A 176 -7.86 1.68 -6.18
CA CYS A 176 -9.18 2.14 -5.73
C CYS A 176 -9.54 3.54 -6.25
N HIS A 177 -8.55 4.36 -6.54
CA HIS A 177 -8.69 5.72 -7.11
C HIS A 177 -9.00 5.66 -8.61
#